data_b7fa06e93f20fca623427f0cde53b31a
#
_entry.id   b7fa06e93f20fca623427f0cde53b31a
#
_cell.length_a   1.000
_cell.length_b   1.000
_cell.length_c   1.000
_cell.angle_alpha   90.00
_cell.angle_beta   90.00
_cell.angle_gamma   90.00
#
_symmetry.space_group_name_H-M   'P 1'
#
loop_
_entity.id
_entity.type
_entity.pdbx_description
1 polymer ?
#
loop_
_entity_poly.entity_id
_entity_poly.type
_entity_poly.pdbx_seq_one_letter_code
_entity_poly.pdbx_strand_id
1 'polypeptide(L)'
;AEFTTKTLPGLEEENCTFEWTVEPKSTSVTMSFTPSDKKVPYFFYALTAEEYSSECQNDPAILKELLPSFIANLAKAYQMSVSEFMEKQRMTGDLEEFTLTGLLPKTGYVVFVCGMDEYGRPTTDVSVKDFETLEYVASDATVESVDVRLYDGEEASSIDPTTYKPDDYGGAYFLRYVPQFSEECAEVWNMLVIDADFSGESDDVVLSYIMSMGFDANTSMMDIVKLPEGLMVYAYIVAQNEAGEYGNIYRCEPFEVSKANLSPVEELFPESNSKSGISSVAFSSVGKMCPKTVNSM
;
A
#
# COMPACT_ATOMS: atom_id res chain seq x y z
N ALA A 1 11.98 38.97 -8.55
CA ALA A 1 12.81 38.00 -7.82
C ALA A 1 13.75 37.37 -8.85
N GLU A 2 15.07 37.56 -8.71
CA GLU A 2 16.06 36.83 -9.51
C GLU A 2 16.17 35.42 -8.93
N PHE A 3 15.85 34.41 -9.75
CA PHE A 3 16.11 33.02 -9.43
C PHE A 3 17.53 32.66 -9.89
N THR A 4 18.45 32.49 -8.97
CA THR A 4 19.75 31.90 -9.25
C THR A 4 19.63 30.40 -9.23
N THR A 5 19.63 29.73 -10.39
CA THR A 5 19.77 28.29 -10.48
C THR A 5 21.19 27.91 -10.04
N LYS A 6 21.33 27.18 -8.93
CA LYS A 6 22.60 26.59 -8.57
C LYS A 6 22.91 25.46 -9.56
N THR A 7 24.10 25.55 -10.19
CA THR A 7 24.61 24.43 -10.99
C THR A 7 24.87 23.23 -10.07
N LEU A 8 24.36 22.06 -10.43
CA LEU A 8 24.67 20.83 -9.71
C LEU A 8 26.16 20.53 -9.78
N PRO A 9 26.77 19.96 -8.72
CA PRO A 9 28.14 19.47 -8.77
C PRO A 9 28.36 18.49 -9.94
N GLY A 10 29.60 18.38 -10.42
CA GLY A 10 29.96 17.34 -11.39
C GLY A 10 29.58 15.94 -10.81
N LEU A 11 29.15 15.04 -11.68
CA LEU A 11 28.94 13.64 -11.29
C LEU A 11 30.33 12.99 -11.15
N GLU A 12 30.59 12.36 -10.00
CA GLU A 12 31.77 11.55 -9.78
C GLU A 12 31.34 10.08 -9.96
N GLU A 13 31.97 9.40 -10.92
CA GLU A 13 31.75 7.96 -11.13
C GLU A 13 32.55 7.17 -10.08
N GLU A 14 31.90 6.15 -9.51
CA GLU A 14 32.46 5.29 -8.50
C GLU A 14 32.63 3.87 -9.04
N ASN A 15 33.71 3.20 -8.66
CA ASN A 15 33.94 1.81 -9.03
C ASN A 15 33.47 0.90 -7.90
N CYS A 16 32.15 0.65 -7.85
CA CYS A 16 31.55 -0.25 -6.89
C CYS A 16 30.66 -1.25 -7.59
N THR A 17 30.83 -2.52 -7.22
CA THR A 17 29.97 -3.63 -7.65
C THR A 17 29.17 -4.16 -6.47
N PHE A 18 28.09 -4.87 -6.74
CA PHE A 18 27.19 -5.41 -5.73
C PHE A 18 27.08 -6.92 -5.87
N GLU A 19 27.35 -7.63 -4.75
CA GLU A 19 26.92 -9.01 -4.59
C GLU A 19 25.58 -8.97 -3.83
N TRP A 20 24.58 -9.71 -4.31
CA TRP A 20 23.24 -9.64 -3.72
C TRP A 20 22.39 -10.87 -4.03
N THR A 21 21.45 -11.16 -3.15
CA THR A 21 20.49 -12.26 -3.27
C THR A 21 19.08 -11.72 -3.46
N VAL A 22 18.22 -12.56 -4.03
CA VAL A 22 16.80 -12.32 -4.21
C VAL A 22 16.06 -13.62 -3.91
N GLU A 23 15.23 -13.63 -2.90
CA GLU A 23 14.45 -14.79 -2.46
C GLU A 23 12.97 -14.44 -2.50
N PRO A 24 12.27 -14.77 -3.62
CA PRO A 24 10.86 -14.42 -3.79
C PRO A 24 9.96 -15.33 -2.96
N LYS A 25 8.90 -14.71 -2.41
CA LYS A 25 7.70 -15.36 -1.88
C LYS A 25 6.50 -15.03 -2.76
N SER A 26 5.29 -15.33 -2.31
CA SER A 26 4.07 -15.05 -3.09
C SER A 26 3.77 -13.55 -3.23
N THR A 27 3.96 -12.76 -2.18
CA THR A 27 3.64 -11.32 -2.13
C THR A 27 4.77 -10.46 -1.60
N SER A 28 5.96 -11.04 -1.48
CA SER A 28 7.15 -10.36 -1.00
C SER A 28 8.42 -10.94 -1.61
N VAL A 29 9.52 -10.22 -1.44
CA VAL A 29 10.85 -10.68 -1.80
C VAL A 29 11.83 -10.27 -0.71
N THR A 30 12.65 -11.21 -0.25
CA THR A 30 13.75 -10.93 0.67
C THR A 30 15.04 -10.77 -0.13
N MET A 31 15.79 -9.73 0.17
CA MET A 31 17.02 -9.35 -0.55
C MET A 31 18.14 -9.06 0.43
N SER A 32 19.37 -9.29 -0.02
CA SER A 32 20.58 -8.83 0.65
C SER A 32 21.49 -8.11 -0.33
N PHE A 33 22.26 -7.13 0.10
CA PHE A 33 23.19 -6.39 -0.73
C PHE A 33 24.54 -6.24 -0.04
N THR A 34 25.59 -6.55 -0.77
CA THR A 34 27.00 -6.45 -0.30
C THR A 34 27.78 -5.63 -1.31
N PRO A 35 27.91 -4.30 -1.15
CA PRO A 35 28.73 -3.47 -2.01
C PRO A 35 30.23 -3.77 -1.82
N SER A 36 30.99 -3.77 -2.93
CA SER A 36 32.45 -3.94 -2.88
C SER A 36 33.19 -2.82 -2.15
N ASP A 37 32.66 -1.59 -2.23
CA ASP A 37 33.03 -0.47 -1.38
C ASP A 37 31.88 -0.09 -0.45
N LYS A 38 32.05 -0.31 0.85
CA LYS A 38 31.04 -0.06 1.88
C LYS A 38 30.72 1.42 2.11
N LYS A 39 31.50 2.32 1.53
CA LYS A 39 31.30 3.77 1.65
C LYS A 39 30.45 4.36 0.55
N VAL A 40 30.32 3.65 -0.56
CA VAL A 40 29.51 4.10 -1.71
C VAL A 40 28.05 4.04 -1.32
N PRO A 41 27.32 5.17 -1.29
CA PRO A 41 25.88 5.17 -1.09
C PRO A 41 25.20 4.53 -2.30
N TYR A 42 24.20 3.69 -2.07
CA TYR A 42 23.47 3.02 -3.13
C TYR A 42 21.96 3.08 -2.93
N PHE A 43 21.27 2.87 -4.02
CA PHE A 43 19.82 2.79 -4.07
C PHE A 43 19.40 1.52 -4.83
N PHE A 44 18.33 0.89 -4.39
CA PHE A 44 17.71 -0.24 -5.07
C PHE A 44 16.20 -0.05 -5.13
N TYR A 45 15.58 -0.66 -6.13
CA TYR A 45 14.14 -0.64 -6.31
C TYR A 45 13.69 -1.83 -7.15
N ALA A 46 12.38 -2.18 -7.06
CA ALA A 46 11.78 -3.22 -7.88
C ALA A 46 10.78 -2.59 -8.84
N LEU A 47 10.90 -2.93 -10.12
CA LEU A 47 9.95 -2.62 -11.18
C LEU A 47 9.22 -3.92 -11.56
N THR A 48 8.02 -3.84 -12.10
CA THR A 48 7.46 -4.99 -12.80
C THR A 48 8.28 -5.29 -14.06
N ALA A 49 8.31 -6.55 -14.50
CA ALA A 49 8.98 -6.92 -15.74
C ALA A 49 8.37 -6.21 -16.97
N GLU A 50 7.08 -5.88 -16.90
CA GLU A 50 6.38 -5.11 -17.93
C GLU A 50 6.88 -3.66 -17.97
N GLU A 51 6.98 -2.97 -16.82
CA GLU A 51 7.54 -1.62 -16.74
C GLU A 51 8.99 -1.59 -17.23
N TYR A 52 9.83 -2.53 -16.78
CA TYR A 52 11.22 -2.60 -17.22
C TYR A 52 11.35 -2.85 -18.73
N SER A 53 10.48 -3.69 -19.30
CA SER A 53 10.47 -3.97 -20.73
C SER A 53 9.98 -2.77 -21.54
N SER A 54 8.88 -2.12 -21.11
CA SER A 54 8.27 -1.01 -21.85
C SER A 54 9.08 0.27 -21.79
N GLU A 55 9.58 0.62 -20.60
CA GLU A 55 10.28 1.88 -20.37
C GLU A 55 11.80 1.80 -20.64
N CYS A 56 12.40 0.67 -20.26
CA CYS A 56 13.85 0.47 -20.35
C CYS A 56 14.29 -0.47 -21.46
N GLN A 57 13.36 -1.04 -22.25
CA GLN A 57 13.67 -1.99 -23.35
C GLN A 57 14.52 -3.19 -22.88
N ASN A 58 14.42 -3.57 -21.62
CA ASN A 58 15.25 -4.58 -20.94
C ASN A 58 16.76 -4.23 -20.94
N ASP A 59 17.12 -2.95 -21.01
CA ASP A 59 18.49 -2.49 -21.03
C ASP A 59 18.83 -1.69 -19.74
N PRO A 60 19.79 -2.17 -18.91
CA PRO A 60 20.24 -1.44 -17.73
C PRO A 60 20.84 -0.07 -18.02
N ALA A 61 21.39 0.14 -19.22
CA ALA A 61 21.95 1.43 -19.62
C ALA A 61 20.84 2.48 -19.84
N ILE A 62 19.72 2.08 -20.45
CA ILE A 62 18.53 2.93 -20.59
C ILE A 62 17.95 3.23 -19.20
N LEU A 63 17.84 2.21 -18.33
CA LEU A 63 17.40 2.43 -16.95
C LEU A 63 18.30 3.45 -16.23
N LYS A 64 19.64 3.35 -16.37
CA LYS A 64 20.59 4.31 -15.79
C LYS A 64 20.29 5.75 -16.22
N GLU A 65 19.96 5.97 -17.48
CA GLU A 65 19.61 7.29 -18.02
C GLU A 65 18.27 7.81 -17.49
N LEU A 66 17.29 6.94 -17.24
CA LEU A 66 15.95 7.31 -16.76
C LEU A 66 15.91 7.54 -15.24
N LEU A 67 16.83 6.95 -14.46
CA LEU A 67 16.81 7.00 -12.99
C LEU A 67 16.68 8.41 -12.40
N PRO A 68 17.36 9.46 -12.89
CA PRO A 68 17.20 10.79 -12.30
C PRO A 68 15.76 11.31 -12.40
N SER A 69 15.08 11.04 -13.51
CA SER A 69 13.68 11.44 -13.69
C SER A 69 12.74 10.57 -12.84
N PHE A 70 13.01 9.28 -12.78
CA PHE A 70 12.27 8.33 -11.92
C PHE A 70 12.36 8.74 -10.44
N ILE A 71 13.56 9.02 -9.93
CA ILE A 71 13.77 9.49 -8.55
C ILE A 71 13.06 10.82 -8.30
N ALA A 72 13.10 11.76 -9.26
CA ALA A 72 12.39 13.02 -9.12
C ALA A 72 10.85 12.82 -9.02
N ASN A 73 10.30 11.90 -9.78
CA ASN A 73 8.87 11.55 -9.70
C ASN A 73 8.53 10.90 -8.35
N LEU A 74 9.34 9.96 -7.87
CA LEU A 74 9.18 9.38 -6.54
C LEU A 74 9.23 10.47 -5.46
N ALA A 75 10.26 11.30 -5.43
CA ALA A 75 10.37 12.37 -4.45
C ALA A 75 9.15 13.30 -4.46
N LYS A 76 8.64 13.64 -5.64
CA LYS A 76 7.42 14.45 -5.79
C LYS A 76 6.18 13.73 -5.24
N ALA A 77 6.03 12.43 -5.50
CA ALA A 77 4.92 11.62 -4.96
C ALA A 77 4.94 11.62 -3.42
N TYR A 78 6.14 11.66 -2.83
CA TYR A 78 6.34 11.75 -1.38
C TYR A 78 6.34 13.18 -0.84
N GLN A 79 6.06 14.18 -1.67
CA GLN A 79 6.08 15.60 -1.31
C GLN A 79 7.43 16.05 -0.71
N MET A 80 8.51 15.48 -1.18
CA MET A 80 9.89 15.75 -0.76
C MET A 80 10.71 16.35 -1.91
N SER A 81 11.79 17.04 -1.57
CA SER A 81 12.84 17.31 -2.54
C SER A 81 13.62 16.03 -2.85
N VAL A 82 14.28 15.96 -4.01
CA VAL A 82 15.12 14.81 -4.38
C VAL A 82 16.18 14.52 -3.32
N SER A 83 16.83 15.57 -2.80
CA SER A 83 17.88 15.40 -1.78
C SER A 83 17.34 14.81 -0.47
N GLU A 84 16.19 15.29 0.01
CA GLU A 84 15.54 14.74 1.21
C GLU A 84 15.07 13.29 1.00
N PHE A 85 14.58 12.98 -0.20
CA PHE A 85 14.19 11.61 -0.56
C PHE A 85 15.43 10.70 -0.57
N MET A 86 16.51 11.10 -1.22
CA MET A 86 17.76 10.35 -1.27
C MET A 86 18.43 10.20 0.10
N GLU A 87 18.36 11.20 0.97
CA GLU A 87 18.87 11.09 2.34
C GLU A 87 18.18 9.95 3.12
N LYS A 88 16.89 9.74 2.86
CA LYS A 88 16.10 8.70 3.55
C LYS A 88 16.16 7.32 2.90
N GLN A 89 16.40 7.24 1.59
CA GLN A 89 16.27 6.00 0.82
C GLN A 89 17.60 5.36 0.42
N ARG A 90 18.71 6.14 0.44
CA ARG A 90 20.02 5.54 0.15
C ARG A 90 20.52 4.74 1.32
N MET A 91 21.16 3.63 0.99
CA MET A 91 21.83 2.74 1.93
C MET A 91 23.34 2.88 1.81
N THR A 92 24.08 2.49 2.85
CA THR A 92 25.54 2.37 2.87
C THR A 92 25.93 1.11 3.64
N GLY A 93 27.02 0.47 3.25
CA GLY A 93 27.45 -0.78 3.89
C GLY A 93 26.63 -1.99 3.47
N ASP A 94 26.72 -3.07 4.23
CA ASP A 94 25.97 -4.29 3.98
C ASP A 94 24.51 -4.13 4.43
N LEU A 95 23.60 -4.65 3.64
CA LEU A 95 22.21 -4.86 4.00
C LEU A 95 21.98 -6.38 4.02
N GLU A 96 21.96 -6.97 5.19
CA GLU A 96 21.94 -8.44 5.35
C GLU A 96 20.58 -9.02 4.98
N GLU A 97 19.51 -8.32 5.35
CA GLU A 97 18.14 -8.75 5.09
C GLU A 97 17.22 -7.54 4.92
N PHE A 98 16.53 -7.51 3.80
CA PHE A 98 15.49 -6.52 3.52
C PHE A 98 14.32 -7.24 2.84
N THR A 99 13.13 -7.13 3.40
CA THR A 99 11.91 -7.69 2.81
C THR A 99 11.07 -6.58 2.21
N LEU A 100 10.90 -6.62 0.87
CA LEU A 100 9.92 -5.81 0.15
C LEU A 100 8.61 -6.58 0.12
N THR A 101 7.56 -5.99 0.66
CA THR A 101 6.20 -6.54 0.68
C THR A 101 5.30 -5.84 -0.34
N GLY A 102 4.09 -6.37 -0.53
CA GLY A 102 3.12 -5.73 -1.42
C GLY A 102 3.31 -6.04 -2.89
N LEU A 103 4.00 -7.13 -3.22
CA LEU A 103 4.15 -7.62 -4.59
C LEU A 103 2.93 -8.46 -4.99
N LEU A 104 2.59 -8.44 -6.27
CA LEU A 104 1.54 -9.29 -6.84
C LEU A 104 2.04 -10.73 -6.99
N PRO A 105 1.21 -11.75 -6.70
CA PRO A 105 1.55 -13.15 -6.95
C PRO A 105 1.75 -13.44 -8.44
N LYS A 106 2.53 -14.48 -8.75
CA LYS A 106 2.81 -14.94 -10.13
C LYS A 106 3.17 -13.80 -11.10
N THR A 107 3.90 -12.82 -10.61
CA THR A 107 4.23 -11.61 -11.35
C THR A 107 5.74 -11.50 -11.49
N GLY A 108 6.19 -11.24 -12.72
CA GLY A 108 7.59 -10.99 -13.00
C GLY A 108 8.03 -9.59 -12.54
N TYR A 109 9.14 -9.51 -11.87
CA TYR A 109 9.77 -8.28 -11.40
C TYR A 109 11.25 -8.24 -11.80
N VAL A 110 11.76 -7.01 -11.86
CA VAL A 110 13.19 -6.72 -12.00
C VAL A 110 13.60 -5.84 -10.85
N VAL A 111 14.51 -6.33 -10.02
CA VAL A 111 15.18 -5.49 -9.02
C VAL A 111 16.44 -4.93 -9.63
N PHE A 112 16.71 -3.67 -9.39
CA PHE A 112 17.98 -3.05 -9.72
C PHE A 112 18.66 -2.47 -8.50
N VAL A 113 19.99 -2.37 -8.56
CA VAL A 113 20.83 -1.70 -7.57
C VAL A 113 21.94 -0.94 -8.28
N CYS A 114 22.23 0.28 -7.81
CA CYS A 114 23.37 1.08 -8.27
C CYS A 114 23.84 2.06 -7.18
N GLY A 115 25.08 2.48 -7.25
CA GLY A 115 25.57 3.65 -6.51
C GLY A 115 24.76 4.89 -6.89
N MET A 116 24.45 5.75 -5.90
CA MET A 116 23.55 6.87 -6.11
C MET A 116 23.99 8.09 -5.30
N ASP A 117 24.08 9.27 -5.94
CA ASP A 117 24.41 10.50 -5.25
C ASP A 117 23.18 11.15 -4.55
N GLU A 118 23.39 12.23 -3.84
CA GLU A 118 22.33 12.96 -3.12
C GLU A 118 21.33 13.68 -4.04
N TYR A 119 21.61 13.75 -5.33
CA TYR A 119 20.74 14.36 -6.34
C TYR A 119 19.98 13.32 -7.17
N GLY A 120 20.04 12.03 -6.78
CA GLY A 120 19.37 10.94 -7.49
C GLY A 120 20.03 10.56 -8.81
N ARG A 121 21.34 10.81 -8.96
CA ARG A 121 22.09 10.46 -10.15
C ARG A 121 22.91 9.19 -9.89
N PRO A 122 22.84 8.18 -10.77
CA PRO A 122 23.65 6.96 -10.63
C PRO A 122 25.14 7.27 -10.71
N THR A 123 25.92 6.77 -9.73
CA THR A 123 27.38 6.89 -9.67
C THR A 123 28.11 5.65 -10.14
N THR A 124 27.38 4.52 -10.30
CA THR A 124 27.91 3.27 -10.86
C THR A 124 27.07 2.81 -12.04
N ASP A 125 27.45 1.70 -12.65
CA ASP A 125 26.57 0.96 -13.53
C ASP A 125 25.40 0.36 -12.73
N VAL A 126 24.27 0.14 -13.42
CA VAL A 126 23.08 -0.48 -12.86
C VAL A 126 23.17 -1.99 -12.97
N SER A 127 23.12 -2.67 -11.85
CA SER A 127 23.01 -4.14 -11.80
C SER A 127 21.53 -4.52 -11.67
N VAL A 128 21.09 -5.50 -12.44
CA VAL A 128 19.70 -5.97 -12.46
C VAL A 128 19.61 -7.47 -12.20
N LYS A 129 18.54 -7.89 -11.58
CA LYS A 129 18.09 -9.29 -11.47
C LYS A 129 16.59 -9.37 -11.65
N ASP A 130 16.16 -10.30 -12.48
CA ASP A 130 14.78 -10.69 -12.64
C ASP A 130 14.40 -11.79 -11.65
N PHE A 131 13.17 -11.77 -11.20
CA PHE A 131 12.55 -12.83 -10.44
C PHE A 131 11.05 -12.85 -10.72
N GLU A 132 10.40 -13.95 -10.41
CA GLU A 132 8.95 -14.10 -10.42
C GLU A 132 8.50 -14.43 -9.01
N THR A 133 7.47 -13.75 -8.52
CA THR A 133 6.83 -14.07 -7.25
C THR A 133 6.15 -15.43 -7.34
N LEU A 134 6.10 -16.13 -6.22
CA LEU A 134 5.49 -17.46 -6.17
C LEU A 134 3.97 -17.37 -6.32
N GLU A 135 3.34 -18.52 -6.54
CA GLU A 135 1.89 -18.66 -6.50
C GLU A 135 1.35 -18.23 -5.14
N TYR A 136 0.16 -17.58 -5.15
CA TYR A 136 -0.46 -17.16 -3.89
C TYR A 136 -0.80 -18.38 -3.02
N VAL A 137 -0.27 -18.36 -1.81
CA VAL A 137 -0.60 -19.31 -0.76
C VAL A 137 -1.02 -18.50 0.46
N ALA A 138 -2.26 -18.68 0.88
CA ALA A 138 -2.79 -17.96 2.03
C ALA A 138 -2.01 -18.29 3.31
N SER A 139 -1.67 -17.26 4.08
CA SER A 139 -1.09 -17.40 5.42
C SER A 139 -2.16 -17.77 6.44
N ASP A 140 -1.76 -17.93 7.69
CA ASP A 140 -2.61 -18.22 8.84
C ASP A 140 -3.38 -17.01 9.38
N ALA A 141 -3.01 -15.79 8.96
CA ALA A 141 -3.79 -14.60 9.29
C ALA A 141 -5.12 -14.61 8.58
N THR A 142 -6.22 -14.61 9.32
CA THR A 142 -7.56 -14.72 8.74
C THR A 142 -8.53 -13.66 9.23
N VAL A 143 -9.47 -13.30 8.37
CA VAL A 143 -10.70 -12.59 8.75
C VAL A 143 -11.73 -13.64 9.13
N GLU A 144 -12.13 -13.71 10.39
CA GLU A 144 -13.03 -14.73 10.91
C GLU A 144 -14.50 -14.43 10.62
N SER A 145 -14.87 -13.15 10.76
CA SER A 145 -16.21 -12.66 10.46
C SER A 145 -16.21 -11.15 10.23
N VAL A 146 -17.27 -10.65 9.61
CA VAL A 146 -17.50 -9.21 9.44
C VAL A 146 -18.95 -8.90 9.77
N ASP A 147 -19.21 -8.06 10.77
CA ASP A 147 -20.53 -7.50 11.03
C ASP A 147 -20.72 -6.26 10.17
N VAL A 148 -21.79 -6.21 9.37
CA VAL A 148 -22.10 -5.13 8.45
C VAL A 148 -23.40 -4.48 8.87
N ARG A 149 -23.39 -3.17 9.11
CA ARG A 149 -24.54 -2.40 9.56
C ARG A 149 -24.72 -1.15 8.72
N LEU A 150 -25.96 -0.87 8.33
CA LEU A 150 -26.34 0.37 7.64
C LEU A 150 -27.03 1.31 8.63
N TYR A 151 -26.61 2.56 8.66
CA TYR A 151 -27.19 3.58 9.53
C TYR A 151 -27.60 4.82 8.75
N ASP A 152 -28.61 5.53 9.29
CA ASP A 152 -29.00 6.84 8.83
C ASP A 152 -28.01 7.89 9.36
N GLY A 153 -27.27 8.52 8.46
CA GLY A 153 -26.25 9.50 8.85
C GLY A 153 -26.82 10.81 9.38
N GLU A 154 -28.01 11.22 8.94
CA GLU A 154 -28.71 12.40 9.46
C GLU A 154 -29.14 12.17 10.93
N GLU A 155 -29.70 10.99 11.20
CA GLU A 155 -30.12 10.62 12.55
C GLU A 155 -28.91 10.49 13.50
N ALA A 156 -27.83 9.79 13.07
CA ALA A 156 -26.60 9.69 13.86
C ALA A 156 -25.99 11.08 14.16
N SER A 157 -25.93 11.95 13.15
CA SER A 157 -25.43 13.34 13.30
C SER A 157 -26.28 14.18 14.25
N SER A 158 -27.60 13.94 14.30
CA SER A 158 -28.49 14.67 15.19
C SER A 158 -28.28 14.30 16.67
N ILE A 159 -27.84 13.07 16.95
CA ILE A 159 -27.58 12.55 18.30
C ILE A 159 -26.19 12.94 18.78
N ASP A 160 -25.16 12.70 17.96
CA ASP A 160 -23.77 13.07 18.28
C ASP A 160 -23.07 13.73 17.07
N PRO A 161 -23.24 15.05 16.90
CA PRO A 161 -22.61 15.79 15.80
C PRO A 161 -21.08 15.93 15.93
N THR A 162 -20.51 15.51 17.05
CA THR A 162 -19.05 15.54 17.26
C THR A 162 -18.38 14.35 16.62
N THR A 163 -18.91 13.16 16.83
CA THR A 163 -18.43 11.90 16.24
C THR A 163 -18.94 11.76 14.82
N TYR A 164 -20.23 11.96 14.58
CA TYR A 164 -20.87 11.84 13.26
C TYR A 164 -21.10 13.24 12.69
N LYS A 165 -20.03 13.87 12.22
CA LYS A 165 -20.08 15.24 11.68
C LYS A 165 -21.08 15.34 10.54
N PRO A 166 -21.98 16.34 10.55
CA PRO A 166 -22.98 16.53 9.50
C PRO A 166 -22.36 16.66 8.09
N ASP A 167 -21.17 17.24 7.98
CA ASP A 167 -20.47 17.39 6.70
C ASP A 167 -20.01 16.04 6.13
N ASP A 168 -19.77 15.02 6.97
CA ASP A 168 -19.30 13.71 6.57
C ASP A 168 -20.42 12.68 6.50
N TYR A 169 -21.39 12.72 7.41
CA TYR A 169 -22.44 11.70 7.58
C TYR A 169 -23.83 12.21 7.19
N GLY A 170 -24.13 13.51 7.34
CA GLY A 170 -25.48 14.06 7.15
C GLY A 170 -26.05 13.92 5.76
N GLY A 171 -27.35 13.71 5.66
CA GLY A 171 -28.13 13.67 4.42
C GLY A 171 -27.94 12.40 3.57
N ALA A 172 -27.29 11.37 4.10
CA ALA A 172 -27.03 10.12 3.41
C ALA A 172 -26.91 8.96 4.40
N TYR A 173 -26.78 7.72 3.88
CA TYR A 173 -26.50 6.56 4.70
C TYR A 173 -25.00 6.31 4.84
N PHE A 174 -24.62 5.53 5.88
CA PHE A 174 -23.28 5.00 5.97
C PHE A 174 -23.31 3.52 6.36
N LEU A 175 -22.40 2.75 5.79
CA LEU A 175 -22.15 1.35 6.12
C LEU A 175 -20.98 1.26 7.10
N ARG A 176 -21.18 0.53 8.19
CA ARG A 176 -20.14 0.19 9.15
C ARG A 176 -19.77 -1.28 9.02
N TYR A 177 -18.47 -1.53 8.85
CA TYR A 177 -17.89 -2.86 8.85
C TYR A 177 -17.08 -3.05 10.13
N VAL A 178 -17.35 -4.14 10.84
CA VAL A 178 -16.64 -4.53 12.08
C VAL A 178 -16.08 -5.93 11.90
N PRO A 179 -14.86 -6.06 11.34
CA PRO A 179 -14.22 -7.34 11.16
C PRO A 179 -13.69 -7.90 12.48
N GLN A 180 -13.67 -9.24 12.59
CA GLN A 180 -12.98 -10.00 13.62
C GLN A 180 -11.84 -10.78 12.96
N PHE A 181 -10.68 -10.83 13.61
CA PHE A 181 -9.46 -11.38 13.05
C PHE A 181 -8.88 -12.45 13.95
N SER A 182 -8.11 -13.38 13.36
CA SER A 182 -7.28 -14.31 14.10
C SER A 182 -6.14 -13.59 14.85
N GLU A 183 -5.52 -14.28 15.82
CA GLU A 183 -4.40 -13.74 16.60
C GLU A 183 -3.15 -13.46 15.74
N GLU A 184 -3.03 -14.14 14.60
CA GLU A 184 -1.90 -13.99 13.67
C GLU A 184 -2.01 -12.73 12.78
N CYS A 185 -3.12 -12.02 12.86
CA CYS A 185 -3.34 -10.81 12.06
C CYS A 185 -2.54 -9.62 12.60
N ALA A 186 -1.62 -9.12 11.80
CA ALA A 186 -0.85 -7.91 12.09
C ALA A 186 -1.40 -6.66 11.38
N GLU A 187 -1.85 -6.83 10.13
CA GLU A 187 -2.40 -5.75 9.30
C GLU A 187 -3.64 -6.23 8.54
N VAL A 188 -4.47 -5.29 8.13
CA VAL A 188 -5.71 -5.56 7.40
C VAL A 188 -5.81 -4.65 6.19
N TRP A 189 -6.11 -5.27 5.06
CA TRP A 189 -6.35 -4.57 3.81
C TRP A 189 -7.79 -4.79 3.35
N ASN A 190 -8.40 -3.77 2.78
CA ASN A 190 -9.75 -3.88 2.28
C ASN A 190 -9.94 -3.16 0.94
N MET A 191 -10.86 -3.68 0.16
CA MET A 191 -11.36 -3.06 -1.04
C MET A 191 -12.87 -3.02 -0.98
N LEU A 192 -13.43 -1.83 -1.13
CA LEU A 192 -14.85 -1.58 -1.13
C LEU A 192 -15.25 -1.07 -2.50
N VAL A 193 -16.19 -1.74 -3.14
CA VAL A 193 -16.63 -1.41 -4.49
C VAL A 193 -18.15 -1.30 -4.55
N ILE A 194 -18.62 -0.36 -5.35
CA ILE A 194 -20.03 -0.10 -5.58
C ILE A 194 -20.39 -0.64 -6.96
N ASP A 195 -21.46 -1.44 -7.02
CA ASP A 195 -21.99 -2.01 -8.26
C ASP A 195 -20.96 -2.82 -9.09
N ALA A 196 -19.90 -3.33 -8.47
CA ALA A 196 -18.89 -4.16 -9.11
C ALA A 196 -18.62 -5.43 -8.28
N ASP A 197 -18.95 -6.59 -8.84
CA ASP A 197 -18.86 -7.90 -8.19
C ASP A 197 -17.59 -8.64 -8.64
N PHE A 198 -16.69 -8.93 -7.71
CA PHE A 198 -15.49 -9.74 -7.89
C PHE A 198 -15.60 -11.13 -7.22
N SER A 199 -16.81 -11.55 -6.81
CA SER A 199 -17.00 -12.82 -6.11
C SER A 199 -16.62 -14.04 -6.94
N GLY A 200 -16.67 -13.93 -8.27
CA GLY A 200 -16.29 -14.98 -9.22
C GLY A 200 -14.81 -14.99 -9.60
N GLU A 201 -14.04 -13.98 -9.18
CA GLU A 201 -12.62 -13.89 -9.49
C GLU A 201 -11.78 -14.74 -8.53
N SER A 202 -10.61 -15.19 -9.01
CA SER A 202 -9.65 -15.92 -8.16
C SER A 202 -9.02 -15.02 -7.09
N ASP A 203 -8.51 -15.63 -6.01
CA ASP A 203 -7.94 -14.89 -4.90
C ASP A 203 -6.73 -14.02 -5.30
N ASP A 204 -5.87 -14.50 -6.20
CA ASP A 204 -4.75 -13.72 -6.73
C ASP A 204 -5.21 -12.48 -7.50
N VAL A 205 -6.29 -12.57 -8.26
CA VAL A 205 -6.88 -11.43 -8.98
C VAL A 205 -7.48 -10.43 -7.98
N VAL A 206 -8.30 -10.89 -7.03
CA VAL A 206 -8.91 -10.02 -6.02
C VAL A 206 -7.83 -9.37 -5.14
N LEU A 207 -6.80 -10.13 -4.74
CA LEU A 207 -5.67 -9.60 -3.99
C LEU A 207 -4.95 -8.48 -4.78
N SER A 208 -4.75 -8.66 -6.09
CA SER A 208 -4.12 -7.65 -6.92
C SER A 208 -4.91 -6.33 -6.94
N TYR A 209 -6.24 -6.40 -6.96
CA TYR A 209 -7.10 -5.22 -6.85
C TYR A 209 -7.04 -4.59 -5.45
N ILE A 210 -7.08 -5.40 -4.37
CA ILE A 210 -6.91 -4.89 -3.00
C ILE A 210 -5.58 -4.15 -2.87
N MET A 211 -4.49 -4.72 -3.39
CA MET A 211 -3.16 -4.13 -3.34
C MET A 211 -3.04 -2.81 -4.12
N SER A 212 -3.69 -2.73 -5.29
CA SER A 212 -3.62 -1.55 -6.16
C SER A 212 -4.58 -0.43 -5.77
N MET A 213 -5.76 -0.76 -5.26
CA MET A 213 -6.86 0.19 -4.99
C MET A 213 -7.36 0.16 -3.55
N GLY A 214 -6.96 -0.84 -2.77
CA GLY A 214 -7.41 -1.04 -1.40
C GLY A 214 -6.81 -0.05 -0.41
N PHE A 215 -7.40 -0.04 0.76
CA PHE A 215 -6.95 0.78 1.88
C PHE A 215 -6.40 -0.14 2.98
N ASP A 216 -5.24 0.24 3.52
CA ASP A 216 -4.79 -0.27 4.80
C ASP A 216 -5.75 0.26 5.87
N ALA A 217 -6.49 -0.65 6.45
CA ALA A 217 -7.51 -0.32 7.43
C ALA A 217 -7.12 -0.78 8.83
N ASN A 218 -5.92 -0.72 9.26
CA ASN A 218 -5.44 -1.11 10.60
C ASN A 218 -6.40 -0.75 11.75
N THR A 219 -7.70 -0.91 11.52
CA THR A 219 -8.81 -0.51 12.36
C THR A 219 -9.76 -1.67 12.58
N SER A 220 -10.22 -1.81 13.81
CA SER A 220 -11.29 -2.75 14.18
C SER A 220 -12.67 -2.37 13.63
N MET A 221 -12.78 -1.27 12.86
CA MET A 221 -14.04 -0.74 12.36
C MET A 221 -13.80 0.23 11.20
N MET A 222 -14.61 0.12 10.14
CA MET A 222 -14.56 0.99 8.95
C MET A 222 -15.95 1.54 8.64
N ASP A 223 -16.05 2.86 8.39
CA ASP A 223 -17.27 3.50 7.93
C ASP A 223 -17.12 3.97 6.49
N ILE A 224 -18.10 3.60 5.64
CA ILE A 224 -18.24 4.14 4.29
C ILE A 224 -19.40 5.12 4.34
N VAL A 225 -19.10 6.37 4.18
CA VAL A 225 -20.06 7.48 4.34
C VAL A 225 -20.63 7.94 2.99
N LYS A 226 -21.74 8.68 3.04
CA LYS A 226 -22.39 9.34 1.90
C LYS A 226 -22.90 8.36 0.84
N LEU A 227 -23.45 7.25 1.28
CA LEU A 227 -24.05 6.25 0.40
C LEU A 227 -25.50 6.65 0.07
N PRO A 228 -25.86 6.86 -1.20
CA PRO A 228 -27.24 7.03 -1.58
C PRO A 228 -28.00 5.69 -1.57
N GLU A 229 -29.31 5.76 -1.44
CA GLU A 229 -30.20 4.58 -1.51
C GLU A 229 -30.12 3.91 -2.89
N GLY A 230 -30.22 2.57 -2.91
CA GLY A 230 -30.26 1.76 -4.12
C GLY A 230 -28.91 1.25 -4.62
N LEU A 231 -27.82 1.52 -3.93
CA LEU A 231 -26.50 0.99 -4.27
C LEU A 231 -26.30 -0.41 -3.71
N MET A 232 -25.55 -1.23 -4.45
CA MET A 232 -25.01 -2.50 -3.97
C MET A 232 -23.54 -2.33 -3.60
N VAL A 233 -23.18 -2.63 -2.37
CA VAL A 233 -21.79 -2.53 -1.87
C VAL A 233 -21.21 -3.92 -1.69
N TYR A 234 -20.01 -4.11 -2.21
CA TYR A 234 -19.22 -5.33 -2.08
C TYR A 234 -17.95 -5.01 -1.31
N ALA A 235 -17.62 -5.85 -0.33
CA ALA A 235 -16.42 -5.68 0.46
C ALA A 235 -15.55 -6.93 0.41
N TYR A 236 -14.26 -6.72 0.17
CA TYR A 236 -13.23 -7.74 0.12
C TYR A 236 -12.16 -7.36 1.12
N ILE A 237 -11.91 -8.23 2.09
CA ILE A 237 -11.02 -7.94 3.20
C ILE A 237 -9.99 -9.07 3.29
N VAL A 238 -8.73 -8.72 3.52
CA VAL A 238 -7.66 -9.68 3.72
C VAL A 238 -6.81 -9.28 4.91
N ALA A 239 -6.50 -10.23 5.76
CA ALA A 239 -5.56 -10.07 6.86
C ALA A 239 -4.13 -10.37 6.38
N GLN A 240 -3.15 -9.73 6.99
CA GLN A 240 -1.73 -9.95 6.73
C GLN A 240 -1.04 -10.28 8.06
N ASN A 241 -0.13 -11.25 8.06
CA ASN A 241 0.65 -11.60 9.25
C ASN A 241 1.89 -10.69 9.41
N GLU A 242 2.64 -10.83 10.50
CA GLU A 242 3.87 -10.07 10.77
C GLU A 242 4.96 -10.27 9.70
N ALA A 243 4.94 -11.40 8.97
CA ALA A 243 5.88 -11.67 7.88
C ALA A 243 5.48 -10.98 6.55
N GLY A 244 4.36 -10.23 6.54
CA GLY A 244 3.85 -9.56 5.36
C GLY A 244 3.14 -10.50 4.37
N GLU A 245 2.72 -11.70 4.82
CA GLU A 245 2.02 -12.69 4.00
C GLU A 245 0.51 -12.56 4.21
N TYR A 246 -0.24 -12.56 3.11
CA TYR A 246 -1.69 -12.38 3.14
C TYR A 246 -2.41 -13.70 3.41
N GLY A 247 -3.48 -13.64 4.19
CA GLY A 247 -4.39 -14.75 4.44
C GLY A 247 -5.47 -14.87 3.37
N ASN A 248 -6.44 -15.75 3.60
CA ASN A 248 -7.58 -15.90 2.70
C ASN A 248 -8.37 -14.61 2.55
N ILE A 249 -8.85 -14.34 1.34
CA ILE A 249 -9.71 -13.19 1.09
C ILE A 249 -11.11 -13.47 1.62
N TYR A 250 -11.54 -12.65 2.56
CA TYR A 250 -12.91 -12.66 3.05
C TYR A 250 -13.79 -11.85 2.08
N ARG A 251 -14.76 -12.51 1.47
CA ARG A 251 -15.77 -11.90 0.61
C ARG A 251 -17.03 -11.68 1.40
N CYS A 252 -17.32 -10.42 1.75
CA CYS A 252 -18.58 -10.10 2.42
C CYS A 252 -19.76 -10.38 1.49
N GLU A 253 -20.88 -10.81 2.06
CA GLU A 253 -22.14 -10.86 1.32
C GLU A 253 -22.46 -9.45 0.79
N PRO A 254 -22.93 -9.34 -0.47
CA PRO A 254 -23.31 -8.07 -1.04
C PRO A 254 -24.37 -7.36 -0.19
N PHE A 255 -24.18 -6.08 0.07
CA PHE A 255 -25.09 -5.31 0.92
C PHE A 255 -25.81 -4.22 0.12
N GLU A 256 -27.14 -4.26 0.11
CA GLU A 256 -27.98 -3.25 -0.52
C GLU A 256 -28.20 -2.07 0.44
N VAL A 257 -27.85 -0.88 -0.02
CA VAL A 257 -28.12 0.38 0.69
C VAL A 257 -29.60 0.74 0.52
N SER A 258 -30.43 0.34 1.47
CA SER A 258 -31.86 0.63 1.44
C SER A 258 -32.42 0.87 2.83
N LYS A 259 -33.51 1.62 2.92
CA LYS A 259 -34.24 1.88 4.18
C LYS A 259 -34.69 0.61 4.89
N ALA A 260 -34.94 -0.46 4.12
CA ALA A 260 -35.36 -1.73 4.69
C ALA A 260 -34.23 -2.44 5.48
N ASN A 261 -32.97 -2.09 5.20
CA ASN A 261 -31.77 -2.67 5.80
C ASN A 261 -31.15 -1.80 6.90
N LEU A 262 -31.81 -0.71 7.28
CA LEU A 262 -31.32 0.16 8.36
C LEU A 262 -31.28 -0.56 9.72
N SER A 263 -30.15 -0.45 10.37
CA SER A 263 -29.98 -0.79 11.78
C SER A 263 -30.44 0.35 12.68
N PRO A 264 -30.94 0.03 13.89
CA PRO A 264 -31.28 1.08 14.85
C PRO A 264 -30.08 1.95 15.20
N VAL A 265 -30.21 3.27 15.08
CA VAL A 265 -29.10 4.18 15.32
C VAL A 265 -28.63 4.18 16.79
N GLU A 266 -29.48 3.75 17.72
CA GLU A 266 -29.17 3.59 19.13
C GLU A 266 -28.05 2.59 19.40
N GLU A 267 -27.83 1.62 18.48
CA GLU A 267 -26.72 0.66 18.56
C GLU A 267 -25.34 1.34 18.46
N LEU A 268 -25.27 2.54 17.89
CA LEU A 268 -24.06 3.35 17.84
C LEU A 268 -23.69 3.96 19.19
N PHE A 269 -24.67 4.03 20.12
CA PHE A 269 -24.55 4.72 21.40
C PHE A 269 -24.84 3.75 22.57
N PRO A 270 -24.01 2.70 22.77
CA PRO A 270 -24.20 1.80 23.89
C PRO A 270 -24.16 2.59 25.20
N GLU A 271 -25.21 2.42 26.03
CA GLU A 271 -25.33 3.13 27.30
C GLU A 271 -24.02 3.07 28.10
N SER A 272 -23.62 4.19 28.67
CA SER A 272 -22.32 4.49 29.28
C SER A 272 -22.04 3.73 30.61
N ASN A 273 -22.32 2.44 30.68
CA ASN A 273 -22.09 1.59 31.83
C ASN A 273 -20.94 0.57 31.68
N SER A 274 -20.13 0.64 30.65
CA SER A 274 -18.86 -0.10 30.60
C SER A 274 -17.71 0.83 30.22
N LYS A 275 -16.81 1.03 31.18
CA LYS A 275 -15.49 1.63 30.93
C LYS A 275 -14.65 0.68 30.09
N SER A 276 -14.85 0.68 28.79
CA SER A 276 -13.90 0.16 27.84
C SER A 276 -13.68 1.25 26.80
N GLY A 277 -12.45 1.78 26.77
CA GLY A 277 -12.10 2.89 25.89
C GLY A 277 -12.21 2.46 24.44
N ILE A 278 -13.23 2.91 23.75
CA ILE A 278 -13.29 2.91 22.30
C ILE A 278 -12.51 4.14 21.86
N SER A 279 -11.30 3.91 21.38
CA SER A 279 -10.51 4.96 20.73
C SER A 279 -11.09 5.16 19.34
N SER A 280 -11.84 6.24 19.15
CA SER A 280 -12.22 6.72 17.82
C SER A 280 -10.96 7.25 17.15
N VAL A 281 -10.38 6.47 16.25
CA VAL A 281 -9.29 6.94 15.40
C VAL A 281 -9.91 7.70 14.24
N ALA A 282 -9.85 9.01 14.32
CA ALA A 282 -10.10 9.86 13.16
C ALA A 282 -9.08 9.48 12.07
N PHE A 283 -9.57 9.35 10.83
CA PHE A 283 -8.74 9.17 9.65
C PHE A 283 -7.69 10.29 9.56
N SER A 284 -6.50 10.06 10.06
CA SER A 284 -5.31 10.77 9.63
C SER A 284 -4.59 9.85 8.64
N SER A 285 -4.66 10.23 7.37
CA SER A 285 -3.87 9.63 6.29
C SER A 285 -2.39 9.87 6.55
N VAL A 286 -1.79 9.02 7.37
CA VAL A 286 -0.33 8.89 7.43
C VAL A 286 -0.04 7.48 6.99
N GLY A 287 0.01 7.31 5.66
CA GLY A 287 0.42 6.07 5.06
C GLY A 287 1.85 5.73 5.45
N LYS A 288 2.05 4.59 6.09
CA LYS A 288 3.27 3.82 5.87
C LYS A 288 3.24 3.37 4.43
N MET A 289 4.21 3.82 3.66
CA MET A 289 4.26 3.67 2.23
C MET A 289 4.63 2.25 1.84
N CYS A 290 3.64 1.48 1.41
CA CYS A 290 3.88 0.47 0.38
C CYS A 290 4.28 1.21 -0.91
N PRO A 291 5.26 0.75 -1.68
CA PRO A 291 5.51 1.31 -2.99
C PRO A 291 4.25 1.06 -3.83
N LYS A 292 3.41 2.10 -3.96
CA LYS A 292 2.37 2.07 -4.98
C LYS A 292 3.10 1.98 -6.29
N THR A 293 2.86 0.93 -7.05
CA THR A 293 3.11 0.90 -8.47
C THR A 293 2.58 2.22 -9.04
N VAL A 294 3.49 3.09 -9.43
CA VAL A 294 3.11 4.35 -10.10
C VAL A 294 2.66 3.94 -11.49
N ASN A 295 1.36 3.71 -11.66
CA ASN A 295 0.78 3.54 -12.97
C ASN A 295 1.03 4.81 -13.77
N SER A 296 1.73 4.62 -14.88
CA SER A 296 1.99 5.50 -16.03
C SER A 296 2.80 6.77 -15.75
N MET A 297 3.97 6.77 -16.34
CA MET A 297 4.55 8.02 -16.86
C MET A 297 3.65 8.68 -17.91
#